data_aa2a4ebb5efe8c7cedb6642c3459bf73
#
_entry.id   aa2a4ebb5efe8c7cedb6642c3459bf73
#
_cell.length_a   1.000
_cell.length_b   1.000
_cell.length_c   1.000
_cell.angle_alpha   90.00
_cell.angle_beta   90.00
_cell.angle_gamma   90.00
#
_symmetry.space_group_name_H-M   'P 1'
#
loop_
_entity.id
_entity.type
_entity.pdbx_description
1 polymer ?
#
loop_
_entity_poly.entity_id
_entity_poly.type
_entity_poly.pdbx_seq_one_letter_code
_entity_poly.pdbx_strand_id
1 'polypeptide(L)'
;MAVTTKLKWKKLTIQLRYMHQELDIVKNMADEAGKEFQQHYEDYCSKNNIDLNELNNKHNERIEKLYAQKREKLVAQEYSGSTDLILSKDNKNEIPNFDVPKELEFTNQEDKEMHDIFSKLFRKLATILHPDKLANSKYDEDRKEELKLMFTKAKTALEDRKYFILIDYAERLNIPTPKNYKQQIKWMKTEIDLVRSEIAAITRTYNYSFAEAETEEQKDNLIRKFMTQVFGFDPTNKN
;
A
#
# COMPACT_ATOMS: atom_id res chain seq x y z
N MET A 1 7.23 -1.69 36.71
CA MET A 1 6.70 -2.25 35.45
C MET A 1 7.39 -3.59 35.23
N ALA A 2 6.66 -4.68 34.95
CA ALA A 2 7.27 -5.99 34.88
C ALA A 2 8.26 -6.08 33.71
N VAL A 3 9.45 -6.59 33.95
CA VAL A 3 10.52 -6.86 32.96
C VAL A 3 9.93 -7.58 31.74
N THR A 4 9.00 -8.49 31.96
CA THR A 4 8.28 -9.25 30.93
C THR A 4 7.55 -8.37 29.88
N THR A 5 6.93 -7.24 30.28
CA THR A 5 6.22 -6.36 29.35
C THR A 5 7.19 -5.66 28.41
N LYS A 6 8.33 -5.17 28.92
CA LYS A 6 9.37 -4.54 28.09
C LYS A 6 9.99 -5.55 27.12
N LEU A 7 10.21 -6.80 27.55
CA LEU A 7 10.74 -7.85 26.67
C LEU A 7 9.74 -8.24 25.59
N LYS A 8 8.43 -8.32 25.88
CA LYS A 8 7.38 -8.52 24.88
C LYS A 8 7.34 -7.39 23.85
N TRP A 9 7.40 -6.15 24.33
CA TRP A 9 7.48 -4.99 23.46
C TRP A 9 8.70 -5.06 22.53
N LYS A 10 9.89 -5.34 23.07
CA LYS A 10 11.12 -5.47 22.27
C LYS A 10 11.02 -6.60 21.23
N LYS A 11 10.44 -7.73 21.59
CA LYS A 11 10.18 -8.82 20.62
C LYS A 11 9.32 -8.37 19.45
N LEU A 12 8.20 -7.67 19.73
CA LEU A 12 7.31 -7.19 18.69
C LEU A 12 7.96 -6.09 17.82
N THR A 13 8.78 -5.22 18.41
CA THR A 13 9.55 -4.22 17.67
C THR A 13 10.50 -4.87 16.65
N ILE A 14 11.21 -5.92 17.05
CA ILE A 14 12.10 -6.68 16.16
C ILE A 14 11.28 -7.38 15.06
N GLN A 15 10.16 -7.98 15.40
CA GLN A 15 9.27 -8.65 14.45
C GLN A 15 8.73 -7.66 13.41
N LEU A 16 8.24 -6.49 13.84
CA LEU A 16 7.75 -5.46 12.93
C LEU A 16 8.85 -4.93 12.01
N ARG A 17 10.06 -4.71 12.54
CA ARG A 17 11.20 -4.28 11.71
C ARG A 17 11.47 -5.28 10.59
N TYR A 18 11.49 -6.56 10.91
CA TYR A 18 11.66 -7.62 9.91
C TYR A 18 10.54 -7.59 8.87
N MET A 19 9.27 -7.54 9.31
CA MET A 19 8.11 -7.57 8.41
C MET A 19 8.02 -6.33 7.51
N HIS A 20 8.37 -5.14 8.00
CA HIS A 20 8.43 -3.96 7.14
C HIS A 20 9.55 -4.05 6.11
N GLN A 21 10.70 -4.62 6.47
CA GLN A 21 11.79 -4.87 5.51
C GLN A 21 11.36 -5.90 4.45
N GLU A 22 10.69 -6.99 4.87
CA GLU A 22 10.13 -7.98 3.96
C GLU A 22 9.10 -7.34 3.01
N LEU A 23 8.20 -6.50 3.53
CA LEU A 23 7.21 -5.78 2.74
C LEU A 23 7.88 -4.87 1.68
N ASP A 24 8.93 -4.14 2.06
CA ASP A 24 9.68 -3.29 1.13
C ASP A 24 10.33 -4.12 0.02
N ILE A 25 10.94 -5.27 0.36
CA ILE A 25 11.55 -6.17 -0.61
C ILE A 25 10.49 -6.72 -1.58
N VAL A 26 9.38 -7.24 -1.05
CA VAL A 26 8.29 -7.81 -1.85
C VAL A 26 7.66 -6.77 -2.79
N LYS A 27 7.49 -5.52 -2.33
CA LYS A 27 7.04 -4.40 -3.16
C LYS A 27 8.00 -4.12 -4.31
N ASN A 28 9.28 -3.96 -4.00
CA ASN A 28 10.29 -3.67 -5.00
C ASN A 28 10.39 -4.79 -6.04
N MET A 29 10.36 -6.05 -5.61
CA MET A 29 10.33 -7.20 -6.53
C MET A 29 9.13 -7.15 -7.46
N ALA A 30 7.92 -6.89 -6.94
CA ALA A 30 6.72 -6.81 -7.75
C ALA A 30 6.72 -5.61 -8.72
N ASP A 31 7.26 -4.47 -8.29
CA ASP A 31 7.33 -3.25 -9.10
C ASP A 31 8.37 -3.37 -10.24
N GLU A 32 9.54 -3.94 -9.95
CA GLU A 32 10.57 -4.21 -10.96
C GLU A 32 10.08 -5.25 -11.98
N ALA A 33 9.53 -6.35 -11.49
CA ALA A 33 8.99 -7.40 -12.35
C ALA A 33 7.78 -6.97 -13.18
N GLY A 34 7.06 -5.94 -12.77
CA GLY A 34 5.92 -5.42 -13.53
C GLY A 34 6.31 -4.92 -14.92
N LYS A 35 7.48 -4.31 -15.08
CA LYS A 35 8.01 -3.85 -16.37
C LYS A 35 8.44 -5.03 -17.23
N GLU A 36 9.12 -6.01 -16.65
CA GLU A 36 9.55 -7.21 -17.34
C GLU A 36 8.36 -8.08 -17.75
N PHE A 37 7.34 -8.19 -16.89
CA PHE A 37 6.09 -8.88 -17.19
C PHE A 37 5.39 -8.26 -18.41
N GLN A 38 5.30 -6.94 -18.47
CA GLN A 38 4.68 -6.24 -19.59
C GLN A 38 5.42 -6.52 -20.90
N GLN A 39 6.75 -6.43 -20.90
CA GLN A 39 7.57 -6.71 -22.07
C GLN A 39 7.42 -8.17 -22.51
N HIS A 40 7.51 -9.11 -21.56
CA HIS A 40 7.35 -10.55 -21.86
C HIS A 40 5.94 -10.87 -22.39
N TYR A 41 4.91 -10.23 -21.87
CA TYR A 41 3.53 -10.34 -22.36
C TYR A 41 3.39 -9.88 -23.82
N GLU A 42 3.97 -8.75 -24.18
CA GLU A 42 3.97 -8.23 -25.55
C GLU A 42 4.73 -9.17 -26.51
N ASP A 43 5.90 -9.64 -26.09
CA ASP A 43 6.71 -10.59 -26.85
C ASP A 43 5.98 -11.94 -27.04
N TYR A 44 5.33 -12.44 -25.99
CA TYR A 44 4.53 -13.67 -26.06
C TYR A 44 3.37 -13.52 -27.05
N CYS A 45 2.64 -12.42 -27.00
CA CYS A 45 1.54 -12.14 -27.92
C CYS A 45 2.04 -12.06 -29.37
N SER A 46 3.15 -11.36 -29.61
CA SER A 46 3.78 -11.27 -30.92
C SER A 46 4.20 -12.64 -31.47
N LYS A 47 4.89 -13.46 -30.68
CA LYS A 47 5.32 -14.81 -31.06
C LYS A 47 4.15 -15.74 -31.39
N ASN A 48 3.00 -15.54 -30.75
CA ASN A 48 1.81 -16.39 -30.93
C ASN A 48 0.77 -15.77 -31.89
N ASN A 49 1.10 -14.69 -32.59
CA ASN A 49 0.21 -13.94 -33.49
C ASN A 49 -1.12 -13.53 -32.83
N ILE A 50 -1.06 -13.05 -31.61
CA ILE A 50 -2.22 -12.57 -30.85
C ILE A 50 -2.29 -11.05 -31.02
N ASP A 51 -3.42 -10.54 -31.55
CA ASP A 51 -3.66 -9.10 -31.68
C ASP A 51 -4.08 -8.51 -30.35
N LEU A 52 -3.18 -7.72 -29.74
CA LEU A 52 -3.41 -7.05 -28.47
C LEU A 52 -4.54 -6.02 -28.53
N ASN A 53 -4.71 -5.33 -29.67
CA ASN A 53 -5.76 -4.33 -29.82
C ASN A 53 -7.13 -5.01 -29.85
N GLU A 54 -7.26 -6.10 -30.60
CA GLU A 54 -8.49 -6.88 -30.65
C GLU A 54 -8.83 -7.45 -29.26
N LEU A 55 -7.82 -7.97 -28.53
CA LEU A 55 -7.99 -8.52 -27.20
C LEU A 55 -8.47 -7.46 -26.20
N ASN A 56 -7.84 -6.28 -26.21
CA ASN A 56 -8.22 -5.14 -25.36
C ASN A 56 -9.62 -4.62 -25.70
N ASN A 57 -9.98 -4.52 -26.97
CA ASN A 57 -11.32 -4.08 -27.38
C ASN A 57 -12.40 -5.06 -26.89
N LYS A 58 -12.21 -6.36 -27.07
CA LYS A 58 -13.12 -7.39 -26.55
C LYS A 58 -13.25 -7.34 -25.01
N HIS A 59 -12.13 -7.07 -24.31
CA HIS A 59 -12.14 -6.93 -22.86
C HIS A 59 -12.96 -5.70 -22.44
N ASN A 60 -12.73 -4.56 -23.06
CA ASN A 60 -13.45 -3.32 -22.78
C ASN A 60 -14.95 -3.47 -23.02
N GLU A 61 -15.36 -4.06 -24.15
CA GLU A 61 -16.76 -4.38 -24.41
C GLU A 61 -17.39 -5.27 -23.34
N ARG A 62 -16.64 -6.27 -22.87
CA ARG A 62 -17.10 -7.16 -21.78
C ARG A 62 -17.29 -6.41 -20.48
N ILE A 63 -16.34 -5.53 -20.13
CA ILE A 63 -16.41 -4.67 -18.95
C ILE A 63 -17.60 -3.72 -19.03
N GLU A 64 -17.81 -3.06 -20.16
CA GLU A 64 -18.97 -2.17 -20.39
C GLU A 64 -20.29 -2.90 -20.21
N LYS A 65 -20.43 -4.09 -20.79
CA LYS A 65 -21.62 -4.93 -20.63
C LYS A 65 -21.87 -5.29 -19.16
N LEU A 66 -20.83 -5.63 -18.40
CA LEU A 66 -20.95 -5.96 -16.96
C LEU A 66 -21.39 -4.73 -16.14
N TYR A 67 -20.85 -3.56 -16.45
CA TYR A 67 -21.25 -2.31 -15.79
C TYR A 67 -22.67 -1.90 -16.16
N ALA A 68 -23.09 -2.06 -17.41
CA ALA A 68 -24.45 -1.81 -17.85
C ALA A 68 -25.44 -2.70 -17.10
N GLN A 69 -25.19 -4.01 -17.04
CA GLN A 69 -26.02 -4.95 -16.28
C GLN A 69 -26.08 -4.64 -14.79
N LYS A 70 -24.98 -4.18 -14.19
CA LYS A 70 -24.96 -3.77 -12.78
C LYS A 70 -25.78 -2.51 -12.54
N ARG A 71 -25.73 -1.53 -13.44
CA ARG A 71 -26.57 -0.32 -13.38
C ARG A 71 -28.06 -0.67 -13.50
N GLU A 72 -28.43 -1.53 -14.45
CA GLU A 72 -29.83 -1.99 -14.61
C GLU A 72 -30.34 -2.70 -13.35
N LYS A 73 -29.52 -3.55 -12.73
CA LYS A 73 -29.89 -4.22 -11.48
C LYS A 73 -30.05 -3.26 -10.31
N LEU A 74 -29.21 -2.24 -10.19
CA LEU A 74 -29.32 -1.20 -9.17
C LEU A 74 -30.59 -0.36 -9.37
N VAL A 75 -30.86 0.07 -10.61
CA VAL A 75 -32.10 0.79 -10.93
C VAL A 75 -33.33 -0.06 -10.68
N ALA A 76 -33.32 -1.36 -11.00
CA ALA A 76 -34.42 -2.25 -10.72
C ALA A 76 -34.65 -2.47 -9.21
N GLN A 77 -33.61 -2.43 -8.38
CA GLN A 77 -33.72 -2.48 -6.92
C GLN A 77 -34.25 -1.17 -6.31
N GLU A 78 -33.91 -0.01 -6.86
CA GLU A 78 -34.47 1.28 -6.42
C GLU A 78 -35.98 1.41 -6.76
N TYR A 79 -36.43 0.79 -7.82
CA TYR A 79 -37.88 0.81 -8.19
C TYR A 79 -38.76 -0.11 -7.33
N SER A 80 -38.17 -1.03 -6.55
CA SER A 80 -38.92 -1.95 -5.70
C SER A 80 -39.05 -1.51 -4.23
N GLY A 81 -38.50 -0.36 -3.86
CA GLY A 81 -38.52 0.17 -2.50
C GLY A 81 -38.94 1.63 -2.46
N SER A 82 -40.22 1.84 -2.15
CA SER A 82 -40.88 3.00 -1.50
C SER A 82 -40.33 4.41 -1.85
N THR A 83 -41.17 5.15 -2.57
CA THR A 83 -41.28 6.61 -2.62
C THR A 83 -40.92 7.29 -1.32
N ASP A 84 -39.81 8.03 -1.30
CA ASP A 84 -39.62 9.38 -0.79
C ASP A 84 -38.14 9.72 -0.75
N LEU A 85 -37.60 10.29 -1.83
CA LEU A 85 -36.40 11.11 -1.77
C LEU A 85 -36.44 12.17 -2.88
N ILE A 86 -36.60 13.38 -2.42
CA ILE A 86 -36.67 14.63 -3.17
C ILE A 86 -35.43 14.78 -4.05
N LEU A 87 -35.68 14.90 -5.35
CA LEU A 87 -34.71 15.32 -6.36
C LEU A 87 -34.33 16.78 -6.13
N SER A 88 -33.20 17.07 -5.53
CA SER A 88 -32.53 18.34 -5.74
C SER A 88 -31.67 18.27 -6.99
N LYS A 89 -32.22 18.83 -8.06
CA LYS A 89 -31.43 19.23 -9.25
C LYS A 89 -30.57 20.41 -8.85
N ASP A 90 -29.26 20.19 -8.79
CA ASP A 90 -28.29 21.17 -9.28
C ASP A 90 -26.93 20.47 -9.39
N ASN A 91 -26.63 20.10 -10.62
CA ASN A 91 -25.39 19.44 -10.95
C ASN A 91 -24.56 20.41 -11.77
N LYS A 92 -23.61 21.06 -11.16
CA LYS A 92 -22.45 21.62 -11.86
C LYS A 92 -21.24 20.79 -11.50
N ASN A 93 -20.56 20.30 -12.54
CA ASN A 93 -19.30 19.58 -12.51
C ASN A 93 -18.27 20.34 -11.69
N GLU A 94 -18.13 20.01 -10.43
CA GLU A 94 -16.97 20.40 -9.64
C GLU A 94 -16.08 19.17 -9.45
N ILE A 95 -14.90 19.25 -10.07
CA ILE A 95 -13.78 18.38 -9.80
C ILE A 95 -13.51 18.47 -8.30
N PRO A 96 -13.44 17.37 -7.55
CA PRO A 96 -13.16 17.44 -6.12
C PRO A 96 -11.83 18.14 -5.88
N ASN A 97 -11.89 19.28 -5.21
CA ASN A 97 -10.71 20.03 -4.81
C ASN A 97 -9.98 19.21 -3.71
N PHE A 98 -8.81 18.69 -4.04
CA PHE A 98 -8.03 17.76 -3.21
C PHE A 98 -7.17 18.48 -2.14
N ASP A 99 -7.52 19.69 -1.70
CA ASP A 99 -6.73 20.50 -0.78
C ASP A 99 -7.40 20.81 0.56
N VAL A 100 -8.20 19.89 1.10
CA VAL A 100 -8.60 19.95 2.50
C VAL A 100 -7.80 18.91 3.26
N PRO A 101 -6.96 19.29 4.26
CA PRO A 101 -6.40 18.31 5.19
C PRO A 101 -7.57 17.57 5.81
N LYS A 102 -7.73 16.28 5.52
CA LYS A 102 -8.69 15.45 6.26
C LYS A 102 -8.32 15.56 7.71
N GLU A 103 -9.14 16.22 8.52
CA GLU A 103 -9.03 16.11 9.96
C GLU A 103 -9.00 14.63 10.28
N LEU A 104 -7.92 14.18 10.95
CA LEU A 104 -7.72 12.80 11.31
C LEU A 104 -8.82 12.41 12.31
N GLU A 105 -9.92 11.84 11.79
CA GLU A 105 -10.97 11.30 12.64
C GLU A 105 -10.40 10.11 13.44
N PHE A 106 -10.38 10.27 14.76
CA PHE A 106 -10.01 9.21 15.67
C PHE A 106 -11.24 8.40 16.04
N THR A 107 -11.17 7.09 15.85
CA THR A 107 -12.27 6.17 16.15
C THR A 107 -12.55 6.05 17.63
N ASN A 108 -11.54 6.32 18.48
CA ASN A 108 -11.68 6.29 19.94
C ASN A 108 -10.61 7.15 20.63
N GLN A 109 -10.79 7.37 21.94
CA GLN A 109 -9.89 8.17 22.77
C GLN A 109 -8.49 7.55 22.89
N GLU A 110 -8.37 6.20 22.89
CA GLU A 110 -7.07 5.50 22.97
C GLU A 110 -6.21 5.80 21.74
N ASP A 111 -6.79 5.87 20.55
CA ASP A 111 -6.10 6.17 19.30
C ASP A 111 -5.60 7.61 19.28
N LYS A 112 -6.41 8.56 19.79
CA LYS A 112 -6.01 9.95 19.92
C LYS A 112 -4.83 10.11 20.89
N GLU A 113 -4.89 9.50 22.04
CA GLU A 113 -3.80 9.52 23.04
C GLU A 113 -2.52 8.91 22.46
N MET A 114 -2.64 7.80 21.70
CA MET A 114 -1.51 7.18 21.01
C MET A 114 -0.90 8.14 20.00
N HIS A 115 -1.73 8.78 19.16
CA HIS A 115 -1.27 9.76 18.17
C HIS A 115 -0.55 10.94 18.83
N ASP A 116 -1.08 11.48 19.95
CA ASP A 116 -0.45 12.56 20.70
C ASP A 116 0.93 12.19 21.26
N ILE A 117 1.06 10.94 21.73
CA ILE A 117 2.33 10.42 22.23
C ILE A 117 3.36 10.35 21.07
N PHE A 118 2.96 9.85 19.91
CA PHE A 118 3.84 9.74 18.76
C PHE A 118 4.10 11.06 18.06
N SER A 119 3.17 12.01 18.11
CA SER A 119 3.39 13.41 17.69
C SER A 119 4.50 14.07 18.52
N LYS A 120 4.55 13.79 19.84
CA LYS A 120 5.66 14.26 20.69
C LYS A 120 6.99 13.59 20.34
N LEU A 121 6.98 12.30 19.96
CA LEU A 121 8.18 11.61 19.48
C LEU A 121 8.64 12.18 18.15
N PHE A 122 7.73 12.42 17.21
CA PHE A 122 8.05 13.04 15.92
C PHE A 122 8.68 14.43 16.09
N ARG A 123 8.17 15.26 17.00
CA ARG A 123 8.80 16.57 17.28
C ARG A 123 10.26 16.42 17.73
N LYS A 124 10.58 15.40 18.54
CA LYS A 124 11.97 15.11 18.92
C LYS A 124 12.81 14.66 17.73
N LEU A 125 12.27 13.79 16.87
CA LEU A 125 12.93 13.40 15.63
C LEU A 125 13.18 14.62 14.73
N ALA A 126 12.18 15.47 14.55
CA ALA A 126 12.27 16.68 13.75
C ALA A 126 13.35 17.66 14.25
N THR A 127 13.66 17.69 15.55
CA THR A 127 14.78 18.51 16.06
C THR A 127 16.15 18.10 15.52
N ILE A 128 16.30 16.88 15.03
CA ILE A 128 17.55 16.34 14.46
C ILE A 128 17.45 16.28 12.93
N LEU A 129 16.30 15.82 12.41
CA LEU A 129 16.11 15.49 11.01
C LEU A 129 15.64 16.66 10.14
N HIS A 130 15.29 17.82 10.72
CA HIS A 130 14.72 18.92 9.95
C HIS A 130 15.70 19.43 8.88
N PRO A 131 15.24 19.64 7.62
CA PRO A 131 16.11 20.05 6.51
C PRO A 131 16.95 21.29 6.81
N ASP A 132 16.38 22.31 7.47
CA ASP A 132 17.11 23.55 7.81
C ASP A 132 18.29 23.30 8.77
N LYS A 133 18.14 22.33 9.68
CA LYS A 133 19.22 21.96 10.60
C LYS A 133 20.30 21.13 9.90
N LEU A 134 19.87 20.27 8.99
CA LEU A 134 20.79 19.47 8.20
C LEU A 134 21.62 20.32 7.24
N ALA A 135 21.03 21.36 6.65
CA ALA A 135 21.75 22.31 5.78
C ALA A 135 22.98 22.91 6.46
N ASN A 136 22.87 23.24 7.75
CA ASN A 136 23.93 23.84 8.55
C ASN A 136 24.77 22.83 9.34
N SER A 137 24.56 21.52 9.13
CA SER A 137 25.29 20.46 9.82
C SER A 137 26.63 20.15 9.15
N LYS A 138 27.52 19.48 9.90
CA LYS A 138 28.84 19.02 9.41
C LYS A 138 28.79 17.64 8.74
N TYR A 139 27.57 17.10 8.50
CA TYR A 139 27.42 15.83 7.78
C TYR A 139 27.84 15.97 6.31
N ASP A 140 28.32 14.89 5.70
CA ASP A 140 28.48 14.80 4.25
C ASP A 140 27.11 14.82 3.54
N GLU A 141 27.11 15.05 2.25
CA GLU A 141 25.85 15.21 1.49
C GLU A 141 25.02 13.91 1.47
N ASP A 142 25.66 12.74 1.35
CA ASP A 142 24.97 11.44 1.36
C ASP A 142 24.24 11.24 2.69
N ARG A 143 24.88 11.56 3.80
CA ARG A 143 24.27 11.48 5.12
C ARG A 143 23.15 12.50 5.31
N LYS A 144 23.29 13.70 4.75
CA LYS A 144 22.23 14.71 4.78
C LYS A 144 21.00 14.24 4.00
N GLU A 145 21.20 13.64 2.83
CA GLU A 145 20.11 13.10 2.03
C GLU A 145 19.39 11.95 2.72
N GLU A 146 20.15 11.02 3.31
CA GLU A 146 19.56 9.94 4.12
C GLU A 146 18.67 10.49 5.25
N LEU A 147 19.18 11.48 6.00
CA LEU A 147 18.46 12.08 7.11
C LEU A 147 17.23 12.90 6.65
N LYS A 148 17.30 13.58 5.50
CA LYS A 148 16.13 14.23 4.86
C LYS A 148 15.06 13.22 4.47
N LEU A 149 15.47 12.09 3.89
CA LEU A 149 14.56 11.00 3.54
C LEU A 149 13.90 10.42 4.80
N MET A 150 14.67 10.22 5.88
CA MET A 150 14.12 9.79 7.17
C MET A 150 13.09 10.79 7.72
N PHE A 151 13.32 12.09 7.57
CA PHE A 151 12.35 13.12 7.98
C PHE A 151 11.04 13.00 7.21
N THR A 152 11.13 12.92 5.88
CA THR A 152 9.94 12.77 5.02
C THR A 152 9.14 11.52 5.36
N LYS A 153 9.83 10.37 5.47
CA LYS A 153 9.20 9.10 5.87
C LYS A 153 8.59 9.16 7.27
N ALA A 154 9.25 9.83 8.23
CA ALA A 154 8.72 10.00 9.58
C ALA A 154 7.46 10.86 9.60
N LYS A 155 7.40 11.91 8.78
CA LYS A 155 6.23 12.79 8.64
C LYS A 155 5.05 11.99 8.09
N THR A 156 5.22 11.33 6.96
CA THR A 156 4.19 10.48 6.35
C THR A 156 3.75 9.35 7.30
N ALA A 157 4.70 8.73 8.01
CA ALA A 157 4.38 7.69 8.98
C ALA A 157 3.51 8.18 10.16
N LEU A 158 3.68 9.42 10.60
CA LEU A 158 2.80 10.02 11.61
C LEU A 158 1.40 10.27 11.05
N GLU A 159 1.29 10.81 9.84
CA GLU A 159 0.04 11.07 9.14
C GLU A 159 -0.74 9.77 8.87
N ASP A 160 -0.04 8.72 8.42
CA ASP A 160 -0.59 7.38 8.15
C ASP A 160 -0.78 6.53 9.43
N ARG A 161 -0.42 7.03 10.61
CA ARG A 161 -0.44 6.31 11.89
C ARG A 161 0.46 5.06 11.93
N LYS A 162 1.49 5.01 11.09
CA LYS A 162 2.51 3.94 11.05
C LYS A 162 3.59 4.20 12.09
N TYR A 163 3.22 4.18 13.36
CA TYR A 163 4.07 4.62 14.48
C TYR A 163 5.34 3.78 14.66
N PHE A 164 5.38 2.56 14.13
CA PHE A 164 6.58 1.73 14.19
C PHE A 164 7.79 2.44 13.57
N ILE A 165 7.62 3.11 12.43
CA ILE A 165 8.69 3.84 11.74
C ILE A 165 9.30 4.91 12.64
N LEU A 166 8.47 5.60 13.43
CA LEU A 166 8.95 6.59 14.40
C LEU A 166 9.75 5.94 15.54
N ILE A 167 9.34 4.74 16.00
CA ILE A 167 10.09 3.98 17.01
C ILE A 167 11.44 3.55 16.44
N ASP A 168 11.45 3.00 15.23
CA ASP A 168 12.68 2.53 14.56
C ASP A 168 13.69 3.67 14.38
N TYR A 169 13.23 4.82 13.89
CA TYR A 169 14.09 5.98 13.73
C TYR A 169 14.57 6.56 15.07
N ALA A 170 13.72 6.58 16.08
CA ALA A 170 14.12 7.00 17.43
C ALA A 170 15.20 6.08 18.00
N GLU A 171 15.10 4.75 17.82
CA GLU A 171 16.14 3.79 18.25
C GLU A 171 17.45 4.02 17.48
N ARG A 172 17.40 4.21 16.15
CA ARG A 172 18.59 4.48 15.31
C ARG A 172 19.32 5.77 15.68
N LEU A 173 18.55 6.79 16.11
CA LEU A 173 19.09 8.10 16.51
C LEU A 173 19.32 8.23 18.02
N ASN A 174 19.19 7.12 18.77
CA ASN A 174 19.33 7.08 20.23
C ASN A 174 18.39 8.05 20.97
N ILE A 175 17.20 8.31 20.40
CA ILE A 175 16.17 9.13 21.03
C ILE A 175 15.30 8.24 21.94
N PRO A 176 15.04 8.65 23.20
CA PRO A 176 14.20 7.86 24.10
C PRO A 176 12.78 7.68 23.56
N THR A 177 12.37 6.42 23.40
CA THR A 177 11.01 6.05 22.98
C THR A 177 9.99 6.17 24.12
N PRO A 178 8.69 6.36 23.82
CA PRO A 178 7.63 6.40 24.82
C PRO A 178 7.53 5.08 25.60
N LYS A 179 7.19 5.16 26.90
CA LYS A 179 7.19 4.00 27.83
C LYS A 179 5.81 3.39 28.05
N ASN A 180 4.81 3.74 27.25
CA ASN A 180 3.46 3.18 27.31
C ASN A 180 3.37 1.80 26.63
N TYR A 181 4.25 0.88 27.00
CA TYR A 181 4.46 -0.42 26.35
C TYR A 181 3.21 -1.27 26.19
N LYS A 182 2.26 -1.22 27.15
CA LYS A 182 1.03 -2.02 27.06
C LYS A 182 0.16 -1.60 25.85
N GLN A 183 -0.03 -0.30 25.68
CA GLN A 183 -0.79 0.25 24.55
C GLN A 183 -0.07 -0.02 23.22
N GLN A 184 1.25 0.20 23.19
CA GLN A 184 2.05 -0.09 21.99
C GLN A 184 2.02 -1.57 21.63
N ILE A 185 2.07 -2.51 22.59
CA ILE A 185 1.95 -3.95 22.32
C ILE A 185 0.60 -4.30 21.67
N LYS A 186 -0.50 -3.69 22.14
CA LYS A 186 -1.84 -3.89 21.54
C LYS A 186 -1.84 -3.44 20.08
N TRP A 187 -1.37 -2.22 19.85
CA TRP A 187 -1.28 -1.64 18.51
C TRP A 187 -0.32 -2.43 17.60
N MET A 188 0.89 -2.79 18.06
CA MET A 188 1.87 -3.54 17.26
C MET A 188 1.34 -4.89 16.76
N LYS A 189 0.47 -5.56 17.52
CA LYS A 189 -0.16 -6.81 17.07
C LYS A 189 -1.08 -6.57 15.87
N THR A 190 -1.91 -5.53 15.93
CA THR A 190 -2.78 -5.14 14.81
C THR A 190 -1.95 -4.75 13.58
N GLU A 191 -0.87 -4.00 13.77
CA GLU A 191 0.04 -3.61 12.70
C GLU A 191 0.72 -4.83 12.04
N ILE A 192 1.13 -5.82 12.84
CA ILE A 192 1.68 -7.09 12.34
C ILE A 192 0.68 -7.80 11.42
N ASP A 193 -0.59 -7.84 11.80
CA ASP A 193 -1.62 -8.52 11.01
C ASP A 193 -1.93 -7.75 9.72
N LEU A 194 -1.90 -6.41 9.76
CA LEU A 194 -2.05 -5.55 8.57
C LEU A 194 -0.87 -5.75 7.60
N VAL A 195 0.36 -5.65 8.07
CA VAL A 195 1.56 -5.83 7.22
C VAL A 195 1.59 -7.25 6.63
N ARG A 196 1.24 -8.27 7.41
CA ARG A 196 1.13 -9.65 6.90
C ARG A 196 0.10 -9.77 5.78
N SER A 197 -1.06 -9.13 5.94
CA SER A 197 -2.10 -9.12 4.91
C SER A 197 -1.65 -8.40 3.64
N GLU A 198 -0.89 -7.31 3.79
CA GLU A 198 -0.34 -6.56 2.66
C GLU A 198 0.71 -7.39 1.89
N ILE A 199 1.65 -8.03 2.59
CA ILE A 199 2.60 -8.97 1.99
C ILE A 199 1.85 -10.07 1.24
N ALA A 200 0.85 -10.70 1.88
CA ALA A 200 0.07 -11.77 1.25
C ALA A 200 -0.73 -11.30 0.03
N ALA A 201 -1.16 -10.03 -0.01
CA ALA A 201 -1.83 -9.46 -1.17
C ALA A 201 -0.86 -9.29 -2.35
N ILE A 202 0.35 -8.76 -2.09
CA ILE A 202 1.36 -8.53 -3.12
C ILE A 202 1.90 -9.86 -3.67
N THR A 203 2.18 -10.83 -2.81
CA THR A 203 2.70 -12.15 -3.23
C THR A 203 1.71 -12.96 -4.07
N ARG A 204 0.43 -12.57 -4.11
CA ARG A 204 -0.59 -13.17 -4.99
C ARG A 204 -0.72 -12.47 -6.34
N THR A 205 0.00 -11.38 -6.57
CA THR A 205 -0.03 -10.67 -7.86
C THR A 205 0.74 -11.44 -8.94
N TYR A 206 0.37 -11.19 -10.20
CA TYR A 206 1.09 -11.73 -11.34
C TYR A 206 2.53 -11.22 -11.41
N ASN A 207 2.76 -9.94 -11.09
CA ASN A 207 4.08 -9.35 -11.08
C ASN A 207 5.02 -10.06 -10.11
N TYR A 208 4.57 -10.31 -8.88
CA TYR A 208 5.38 -11.04 -7.90
C TYR A 208 5.63 -12.49 -8.35
N SER A 209 4.59 -13.18 -8.83
CA SER A 209 4.75 -14.55 -9.35
C SER A 209 5.71 -14.61 -10.53
N PHE A 210 5.77 -13.54 -11.34
CA PHE A 210 6.71 -13.43 -12.46
C PHE A 210 8.15 -13.19 -11.98
N ALA A 211 8.35 -12.40 -10.91
CA ALA A 211 9.66 -12.24 -10.28
C ALA A 211 10.24 -13.56 -9.75
N GLU A 212 9.37 -14.46 -9.27
CA GLU A 212 9.76 -15.76 -8.74
C GLU A 212 9.91 -16.83 -9.83
N ALA A 213 9.53 -16.54 -11.08
CA ALA A 213 9.64 -17.49 -12.19
C ALA A 213 11.09 -17.58 -12.68
N GLU A 214 11.67 -18.78 -12.55
CA GLU A 214 13.08 -19.06 -12.90
C GLU A 214 13.28 -19.41 -14.38
N THR A 215 12.23 -19.88 -15.07
CA THR A 215 12.33 -20.35 -16.45
C THR A 215 11.35 -19.63 -17.38
N GLU A 216 11.70 -19.51 -18.66
CA GLU A 216 10.83 -18.96 -19.70
C GLU A 216 9.48 -19.70 -19.79
N GLU A 217 9.49 -21.02 -19.60
CA GLU A 217 8.25 -21.81 -19.60
C GLU A 217 7.32 -21.43 -18.44
N GLN A 218 7.87 -21.15 -17.25
CA GLN A 218 7.09 -20.67 -16.10
C GLN A 218 6.51 -19.30 -16.39
N LYS A 219 7.29 -18.37 -16.98
CA LYS A 219 6.85 -17.04 -17.40
C LYS A 219 5.73 -17.14 -18.43
N ASP A 220 5.88 -17.95 -19.47
CA ASP A 220 4.85 -18.17 -20.49
C ASP A 220 3.56 -18.75 -19.89
N ASN A 221 3.67 -19.66 -18.93
CA ASN A 221 2.53 -20.21 -18.21
C ASN A 221 1.79 -19.14 -17.38
N LEU A 222 2.51 -18.20 -16.78
CA LEU A 222 1.92 -17.07 -16.06
C LEU A 222 1.18 -16.15 -17.01
N ILE A 223 1.76 -15.84 -18.17
CA ILE A 223 1.09 -15.03 -19.21
C ILE A 223 -0.21 -15.72 -19.68
N ARG A 224 -0.19 -17.02 -19.93
CA ARG A 224 -1.40 -17.77 -20.31
C ARG A 224 -2.49 -17.70 -19.24
N LYS A 225 -2.13 -17.89 -17.98
CA LYS A 225 -3.06 -17.76 -16.84
C LYS A 225 -3.63 -16.36 -16.75
N PHE A 226 -2.78 -15.34 -16.88
CA PHE A 226 -3.19 -13.94 -16.89
C PHE A 226 -4.19 -13.67 -18.01
N MET A 227 -3.91 -14.07 -19.23
CA MET A 227 -4.78 -13.89 -20.39
C MET A 227 -6.13 -14.59 -20.18
N THR A 228 -6.12 -15.82 -19.68
CA THR A 228 -7.34 -16.57 -19.38
C THR A 228 -8.17 -15.88 -18.30
N GLN A 229 -7.54 -15.40 -17.25
CA GLN A 229 -8.26 -14.80 -16.10
C GLN A 229 -8.78 -13.39 -16.42
N VAL A 230 -7.96 -12.56 -17.05
CA VAL A 230 -8.31 -11.14 -17.30
C VAL A 230 -9.17 -11.01 -18.56
N PHE A 231 -8.76 -11.64 -19.64
CA PHE A 231 -9.43 -11.49 -20.95
C PHE A 231 -10.43 -12.61 -21.24
N GLY A 232 -10.39 -13.71 -20.50
CA GLY A 232 -11.19 -14.91 -20.82
C GLY A 232 -10.70 -15.61 -22.10
N PHE A 233 -9.47 -15.35 -22.51
CA PHE A 233 -8.83 -15.85 -23.72
C PHE A 233 -7.78 -16.90 -23.37
N ASP A 234 -7.95 -18.10 -23.86
CA ASP A 234 -6.97 -19.18 -23.73
C ASP A 234 -6.17 -19.29 -25.05
N PRO A 235 -4.88 -18.89 -25.05
CA PRO A 235 -4.07 -18.92 -26.27
C PRO A 235 -3.74 -20.34 -26.77
N THR A 236 -4.03 -21.38 -25.99
CA THR A 236 -3.84 -22.79 -26.40
C THR A 236 -5.05 -23.34 -27.14
N ASN A 237 -6.23 -22.76 -26.98
CA ASN A 237 -7.44 -23.11 -27.72
C ASN A 237 -7.49 -22.33 -29.03
N LYS A 238 -6.76 -22.77 -30.03
CA LYS A 238 -6.95 -22.31 -31.43
C LYS A 238 -8.25 -22.94 -31.95
N ASN A 239 -9.39 -22.22 -31.80
CA ASN A 239 -10.56 -22.46 -32.64
C ASN A 239 -10.47 -21.66 -33.90
#